data_06ca7b8c83ede9894482bf716ad3bb03
#
_entry.id   06ca7b8c83ede9894482bf716ad3bb03
#
_cell.length_a   1.000
_cell.length_b   1.000
_cell.length_c   1.000
_cell.angle_alpha   90.00
_cell.angle_beta   90.00
_cell.angle_gamma   90.00
#
_symmetry.space_group_name_H-M   'P 1'
#
loop_
_entity.id
_entity.type
_entity.pdbx_description
1 polymer ?
#
loop_
_entity_poly.entity_id
_entity_poly.type
_entity_poly.pdbx_seq_one_letter_code
_entity_poly.pdbx_strand_id
1 'polypeptide(L)'
;MDERTMREIYLASFEGMIKKEKPWTIMNAYNKLNGTYLCENKEMLTDVLRREWGFDGYVMTDWGAMNDRVEALKAGCNLEMPSCEGATDAEIVAAVQDGTLDESVLDKSCEEYLNVIFKYEENRDKNAVFQREKD
;
A
#
# COMPACT_ATOMS: atom_id res chain seq x y z
N MET A 1 17.56 -12.99 -4.06
CA MET A 1 17.03 -13.96 -3.06
C MET A 1 16.14 -14.92 -3.82
N ASP A 2 16.21 -16.23 -3.51
CA ASP A 2 15.31 -17.22 -4.09
C ASP A 2 13.93 -17.17 -3.43
N GLU A 3 12.91 -17.68 -4.12
CA GLU A 3 11.52 -17.62 -3.69
C GLU A 3 11.26 -18.37 -2.37
N ARG A 4 11.88 -19.52 -2.17
CA ARG A 4 11.71 -20.31 -0.96
C ARG A 4 12.20 -19.56 0.28
N THR A 5 13.41 -19.01 0.22
CA THR A 5 13.98 -18.20 1.31
C THR A 5 13.11 -16.98 1.60
N MET A 6 12.64 -16.30 0.54
CA MET A 6 11.75 -15.16 0.68
C MET A 6 10.45 -15.53 1.40
N ARG A 7 9.77 -16.59 0.99
CA ARG A 7 8.48 -16.99 1.55
C ARG A 7 8.60 -17.59 2.96
N GLU A 8 9.55 -18.48 3.17
CA GLU A 8 9.65 -19.22 4.44
C GLU A 8 10.28 -18.42 5.58
N ILE A 9 11.13 -17.43 5.26
CA ILE A 9 11.87 -16.66 6.29
C ILE A 9 11.35 -15.23 6.38
N TYR A 10 11.32 -14.48 5.26
CA TYR A 10 11.01 -13.04 5.30
C TYR A 10 9.52 -12.74 5.25
N LEU A 11 8.74 -13.47 4.49
CA LEU A 11 7.32 -13.21 4.28
C LEU A 11 6.39 -14.01 5.21
N ALA A 12 6.87 -15.07 5.85
CA ALA A 12 6.03 -15.99 6.64
C ALA A 12 5.24 -15.28 7.76
N SER A 13 5.87 -14.31 8.46
CA SER A 13 5.19 -13.54 9.51
C SER A 13 4.13 -12.60 8.94
N PHE A 14 4.41 -11.97 7.81
CA PHE A 14 3.44 -11.09 7.11
C PHE A 14 2.26 -11.87 6.58
N GLU A 15 2.50 -13.01 5.92
CA GLU A 15 1.44 -13.91 5.45
C GLU A 15 0.53 -14.34 6.58
N GLY A 16 1.11 -14.78 7.70
CA GLY A 16 0.37 -15.19 8.88
C GLY A 16 -0.49 -14.06 9.45
N MET A 17 0.06 -12.85 9.55
CA MET A 17 -0.65 -11.67 10.02
C MET A 17 -1.80 -11.28 9.07
N ILE A 18 -1.52 -11.18 7.76
CA ILE A 18 -2.55 -10.79 6.77
C ILE A 18 -3.71 -11.77 6.77
N LYS A 19 -3.42 -13.08 6.70
CA LYS A 19 -4.48 -14.12 6.62
C LYS A 19 -5.28 -14.28 7.90
N LYS A 20 -4.69 -14.06 9.07
CA LYS A 20 -5.35 -14.26 10.38
C LYS A 20 -6.01 -13.00 10.90
N GLU A 21 -5.27 -11.88 10.91
CA GLU A 21 -5.70 -10.65 11.59
C GLU A 21 -6.37 -9.65 10.66
N LYS A 22 -6.18 -9.79 9.33
CA LYS A 22 -6.77 -8.94 8.30
C LYS A 22 -6.60 -7.45 8.58
N PRO A 23 -5.34 -6.97 8.72
CA PRO A 23 -5.09 -5.56 8.98
C PRO A 23 -5.63 -4.71 7.84
N TRP A 24 -6.03 -3.48 8.13
CA TRP A 24 -6.61 -2.55 7.15
C TRP A 24 -5.56 -1.82 6.32
N THR A 25 -4.35 -1.77 6.82
CA THR A 25 -3.24 -1.08 6.15
C THR A 25 -1.94 -1.86 6.31
N ILE A 26 -1.05 -1.68 5.36
CA ILE A 26 0.31 -2.22 5.43
C ILE A 26 1.29 -1.18 4.89
N MET A 27 2.47 -1.14 5.49
CA MET A 27 3.57 -0.28 5.04
C MET A 27 4.60 -1.13 4.30
N ASN A 28 5.03 -0.68 3.13
CA ASN A 28 6.14 -1.30 2.42
C ASN A 28 7.51 -0.78 2.93
N ALA A 29 8.60 -1.35 2.44
CA ALA A 29 9.94 -1.06 2.93
C ALA A 29 10.78 -0.31 1.89
N TYR A 30 11.91 0.27 2.34
CA TYR A 30 12.86 1.02 1.51
C TYR A 30 13.63 0.18 0.50
N ASN A 31 13.85 -1.09 0.81
CA ASN A 31 14.80 -1.91 0.09
C ASN A 31 14.28 -2.38 -1.26
N LYS A 32 15.22 -2.76 -2.11
CA LYS A 32 14.94 -3.54 -3.32
C LYS A 32 14.86 -5.02 -2.99
N LEU A 33 13.91 -5.69 -3.61
CA LEU A 33 13.82 -7.14 -3.69
C LEU A 33 14.17 -7.56 -5.13
N ASN A 34 15.25 -8.31 -5.29
CA ASN A 34 15.72 -8.78 -6.60
C ASN A 34 15.84 -7.68 -7.67
N GLY A 35 16.23 -6.47 -7.23
CA GLY A 35 16.49 -5.34 -8.13
C GLY A 35 15.35 -4.32 -8.25
N THR A 36 14.13 -4.64 -7.79
CA THR A 36 12.97 -3.73 -7.83
C THR A 36 12.65 -3.20 -6.44
N TYR A 37 12.43 -1.89 -6.29
CA TYR A 37 11.96 -1.30 -5.02
C TYR A 37 10.63 -1.92 -4.61
N LEU A 38 10.42 -2.15 -3.31
CA LEU A 38 9.20 -2.81 -2.85
C LEU A 38 7.94 -2.01 -3.14
N CYS A 39 7.99 -0.68 -3.12
CA CYS A 39 6.84 0.15 -3.52
C CYS A 39 6.45 0.00 -5.01
N GLU A 40 7.38 -0.43 -5.88
CA GLU A 40 7.18 -0.63 -7.32
C GLU A 40 7.05 -2.11 -7.69
N ASN A 41 7.07 -3.00 -6.70
CA ASN A 41 7.09 -4.44 -6.94
C ASN A 41 5.67 -5.02 -7.04
N LYS A 42 5.17 -5.07 -8.29
CA LYS A 42 3.84 -5.61 -8.58
C LYS A 42 3.66 -7.06 -8.12
N GLU A 43 4.69 -7.90 -8.28
CA GLU A 43 4.63 -9.29 -7.82
C GLU A 43 4.33 -9.33 -6.31
N MET A 44 5.03 -8.52 -5.50
CA MET A 44 4.82 -8.51 -4.06
C MET A 44 3.52 -7.83 -3.66
N LEU A 45 3.20 -6.65 -4.20
CA LEU A 45 2.06 -5.87 -3.74
C LEU A 45 0.73 -6.32 -4.33
N THR A 46 0.73 -6.74 -5.60
CA THR A 46 -0.50 -7.17 -6.27
C THR A 46 -0.66 -8.69 -6.24
N ASP A 47 0.33 -9.45 -6.67
CA ASP A 47 0.14 -10.88 -6.88
C ASP A 47 0.23 -11.64 -5.56
N VAL A 48 1.25 -11.41 -4.73
CA VAL A 48 1.39 -12.08 -3.44
C VAL A 48 0.46 -11.48 -2.39
N LEU A 49 0.59 -10.18 -2.09
CA LEU A 49 -0.15 -9.56 -0.98
C LEU A 49 -1.67 -9.58 -1.22
N ARG A 50 -2.13 -9.09 -2.38
CA ARG A 50 -3.57 -8.94 -2.64
C ARG A 50 -4.21 -10.21 -3.16
N ARG A 51 -3.68 -10.84 -4.23
CA ARG A 51 -4.31 -11.99 -4.87
C ARG A 51 -4.13 -13.28 -4.09
N GLU A 52 -2.91 -13.56 -3.61
CA GLU A 52 -2.61 -14.81 -2.92
C GLU A 52 -3.02 -14.78 -1.44
N TRP A 53 -2.72 -13.68 -0.71
CA TRP A 53 -3.02 -13.58 0.71
C TRP A 53 -4.38 -12.96 1.02
N GLY A 54 -5.02 -12.31 0.05
CA GLY A 54 -6.35 -11.74 0.19
C GLY A 54 -6.40 -10.43 0.96
N PHE A 55 -5.33 -9.62 0.88
CA PHE A 55 -5.32 -8.29 1.48
C PHE A 55 -6.25 -7.33 0.73
N ASP A 56 -7.18 -6.71 1.43
CA ASP A 56 -8.23 -5.82 0.90
C ASP A 56 -8.09 -4.35 1.34
N GLY A 57 -7.02 -4.02 2.06
CA GLY A 57 -6.74 -2.67 2.52
C GLY A 57 -5.87 -1.85 1.56
N TYR A 58 -5.29 -0.75 2.03
CA TYR A 58 -4.34 0.04 1.25
C TYR A 58 -2.89 -0.13 1.73
N VAL A 59 -1.97 0.06 0.78
CA VAL A 59 -0.52 0.02 1.00
C VAL A 59 0.02 1.45 1.03
N MET A 60 0.81 1.78 2.05
CA MET A 60 1.56 3.03 2.12
C MET A 60 3.06 2.79 2.02
N THR A 61 3.81 3.83 1.65
CA THR A 61 5.26 3.77 1.72
C THR A 61 5.76 3.93 3.16
N ASP A 62 6.97 3.43 3.43
CA ASP A 62 7.74 3.96 4.54
C ASP A 62 8.14 5.42 4.25
N TRP A 63 8.58 6.14 5.26
CA TRP A 63 8.78 7.58 5.24
C TRP A 63 9.89 8.00 4.25
N GLY A 64 9.49 8.52 3.08
CA GLY A 64 10.41 8.90 2.01
C GLY A 64 10.89 7.73 1.13
N ALA A 65 10.19 6.58 1.15
CA ALA A 65 10.56 5.39 0.37
C ALA A 65 10.06 5.42 -1.08
N MET A 66 9.32 6.47 -1.50
CA MET A 66 8.87 6.60 -2.88
C MET A 66 10.04 6.87 -3.82
N ASN A 67 10.10 6.13 -4.94
CA ASN A 67 11.09 6.34 -5.98
C ASN A 67 10.42 6.75 -7.30
N ASP A 68 9.52 5.93 -7.85
CA ASP A 68 8.69 6.26 -9.01
C ASP A 68 7.21 6.16 -8.63
N ARG A 69 6.51 7.30 -8.61
CA ARG A 69 5.14 7.38 -8.12
C ARG A 69 4.15 6.67 -9.04
N VAL A 70 4.37 6.73 -10.35
CA VAL A 70 3.50 6.10 -11.34
C VAL A 70 3.67 4.58 -11.32
N GLU A 71 4.92 4.09 -11.31
CA GLU A 71 5.19 2.65 -11.22
C GLU A 71 4.74 2.07 -9.87
N ALA A 72 4.89 2.81 -8.78
CA ALA A 72 4.38 2.41 -7.47
C ALA A 72 2.85 2.25 -7.47
N LEU A 73 2.11 3.19 -8.08
CA LEU A 73 0.66 3.09 -8.22
C LEU A 73 0.25 1.87 -9.05
N LYS A 74 0.93 1.64 -10.20
CA LYS A 74 0.72 0.44 -11.04
C LYS A 74 0.99 -0.86 -10.29
N ALA A 75 1.95 -0.85 -9.37
CA ALA A 75 2.28 -2.00 -8.54
C ALA A 75 1.28 -2.27 -7.41
N GLY A 76 0.47 -1.27 -7.01
CA GLY A 76 -0.52 -1.39 -5.94
C GLY A 76 -0.14 -0.68 -4.63
N CYS A 77 0.83 0.25 -4.67
CA CYS A 77 1.14 1.16 -3.56
C CYS A 77 0.23 2.40 -3.67
N ASN A 78 -0.69 2.56 -2.72
CA ASN A 78 -1.74 3.57 -2.79
C ASN A 78 -1.28 4.95 -2.30
N LEU A 79 -0.55 5.00 -1.18
CA LEU A 79 -0.26 6.24 -0.46
C LEU A 79 1.23 6.47 -0.30
N GLU A 80 1.69 7.64 -0.71
CA GLU A 80 3.04 8.11 -0.45
C GLU A 80 3.13 8.84 0.90
N MET A 81 4.15 8.52 1.68
CA MET A 81 4.45 9.18 2.95
C MET A 81 5.94 9.59 3.01
N PRO A 82 6.26 10.83 3.46
CA PRO A 82 5.31 11.92 3.71
C PRO A 82 4.76 12.48 2.40
N SER A 83 3.74 13.32 2.49
CA SER A 83 3.27 14.08 1.32
C SER A 83 4.40 14.96 0.77
N CYS A 84 4.52 15.00 -0.56
CA CYS A 84 5.43 15.88 -1.29
C CYS A 84 4.70 17.12 -1.84
N GLU A 85 3.67 17.58 -1.15
CA GLU A 85 2.91 18.79 -1.48
C GLU A 85 2.32 18.78 -2.91
N GLY A 86 1.99 17.58 -3.42
CA GLY A 86 1.37 17.38 -4.73
C GLY A 86 2.35 17.23 -5.89
N ALA A 87 3.66 17.27 -5.67
CA ALA A 87 4.64 17.15 -6.76
C ALA A 87 4.51 15.81 -7.48
N THR A 88 4.50 14.70 -6.76
CA THR A 88 4.34 13.34 -7.32
C THR A 88 2.89 13.05 -7.73
N ASP A 89 1.90 13.74 -7.14
CA ASP A 89 0.51 13.64 -7.59
C ASP A 89 0.33 14.23 -8.99
N ALA A 90 1.08 15.32 -9.31
CA ALA A 90 1.11 15.87 -10.65
C ALA A 90 1.68 14.89 -11.70
N GLU A 91 2.61 14.03 -11.32
CA GLU A 91 3.13 12.97 -12.20
C GLU A 91 2.05 11.95 -12.54
N ILE A 92 1.22 11.54 -11.56
CA ILE A 92 0.07 10.66 -11.81
C ILE A 92 -0.93 11.30 -12.77
N VAL A 93 -1.28 12.57 -12.52
CA VAL A 93 -2.22 13.31 -13.39
C VAL A 93 -1.69 13.38 -14.82
N ALA A 94 -0.40 13.71 -14.99
CA ALA A 94 0.23 13.75 -16.30
C ALA A 94 0.23 12.39 -17.00
N ALA A 95 0.53 11.30 -16.26
CA ALA A 95 0.55 9.95 -16.80
C ALA A 95 -0.83 9.44 -17.23
N VAL A 96 -1.91 9.86 -16.53
CA VAL A 96 -3.28 9.57 -16.97
C VAL A 96 -3.61 10.37 -18.24
N GLN A 97 -3.24 11.66 -18.29
CA GLN A 97 -3.53 12.52 -19.43
C GLN A 97 -2.82 12.11 -20.71
N ASP A 98 -1.59 11.61 -20.61
CA ASP A 98 -0.81 11.14 -21.78
C ASP A 98 -1.05 9.65 -22.11
N GLY A 99 -1.84 8.94 -21.30
CA GLY A 99 -2.22 7.55 -21.52
C GLY A 99 -1.16 6.52 -21.10
N THR A 100 -0.10 6.91 -20.40
CA THR A 100 0.92 5.99 -19.85
C THR A 100 0.44 5.29 -18.58
N LEU A 101 -0.57 5.83 -17.92
CA LEU A 101 -1.30 5.22 -16.80
C LEU A 101 -2.78 5.14 -17.14
N ASP A 102 -3.36 3.94 -17.11
CA ASP A 102 -4.80 3.74 -17.25
C ASP A 102 -5.52 4.33 -16.03
N GLU A 103 -6.52 5.19 -16.26
CA GLU A 103 -7.28 5.85 -15.20
C GLU A 103 -7.92 4.86 -14.23
N SER A 104 -8.30 3.67 -14.70
CA SER A 104 -8.86 2.61 -13.86
C SER A 104 -7.91 2.12 -12.76
N VAL A 105 -6.59 2.28 -12.93
CA VAL A 105 -5.61 1.98 -11.89
C VAL A 105 -5.67 3.01 -10.77
N LEU A 106 -5.83 4.28 -11.12
CA LEU A 106 -6.01 5.37 -10.17
C LEU A 106 -7.35 5.22 -9.43
N ASP A 107 -8.44 4.98 -10.16
CA ASP A 107 -9.77 4.76 -9.58
C ASP A 107 -9.76 3.61 -8.56
N LYS A 108 -9.16 2.50 -8.93
CA LYS A 108 -9.02 1.35 -8.03
C LYS A 108 -8.23 1.71 -6.76
N SER A 109 -7.14 2.47 -6.90
CA SER A 109 -6.35 2.89 -5.74
C SER A 109 -7.14 3.80 -4.82
N CYS A 110 -7.92 4.74 -5.38
CA CYS A 110 -8.84 5.60 -4.62
C CYS A 110 -9.92 4.78 -3.92
N GLU A 111 -10.52 3.81 -4.60
CA GLU A 111 -11.52 2.91 -4.03
C GLU A 111 -10.96 2.13 -2.83
N GLU A 112 -9.79 1.52 -2.96
CA GLU A 112 -9.12 0.78 -1.88
C GLU A 112 -8.88 1.68 -0.65
N TYR A 113 -8.44 2.91 -0.86
CA TYR A 113 -8.22 3.89 0.20
C TYR A 113 -9.53 4.33 0.87
N LEU A 114 -10.54 4.70 0.08
CA LEU A 114 -11.85 5.12 0.57
C LEU A 114 -12.58 4.01 1.33
N ASN A 115 -12.45 2.77 0.91
CA ASN A 115 -13.02 1.62 1.61
C ASN A 115 -12.51 1.50 3.05
N VAL A 116 -11.24 1.79 3.30
CA VAL A 116 -10.68 1.82 4.66
C VAL A 116 -11.24 2.99 5.46
N ILE A 117 -11.39 4.18 4.85
CA ILE A 117 -12.02 5.35 5.50
C ILE A 117 -13.46 5.04 5.92
N PHE A 118 -14.26 4.48 5.01
CA PHE A 118 -15.65 4.11 5.32
C PHE A 118 -15.72 3.03 6.39
N LYS A 119 -14.87 2.01 6.32
CA LYS A 119 -14.77 0.96 7.32
C LYS A 119 -14.43 1.53 8.71
N TYR A 120 -13.54 2.53 8.77
CA TYR A 120 -13.26 3.25 10.01
C TYR A 120 -14.48 4.01 10.53
N GLU A 121 -15.17 4.78 9.67
CA GLU A 121 -16.35 5.56 10.06
C GLU A 121 -17.50 4.67 10.58
N GLU A 122 -17.67 3.49 10.03
CA GLU A 122 -18.67 2.51 10.46
C GLU A 122 -18.33 1.88 11.82
N ASN A 123 -17.04 1.66 12.09
CA ASN A 123 -16.60 0.89 13.26
C ASN A 123 -16.06 1.76 14.41
N ARG A 124 -15.83 3.05 14.20
CA ARG A 124 -15.30 3.93 15.25
C ARG A 124 -16.25 4.08 16.42
N ASP A 125 -15.72 4.06 17.63
CA ASP A 125 -16.48 4.48 18.82
C ASP A 125 -16.65 6.01 18.82
N LYS A 126 -17.88 6.47 18.57
CA LYS A 126 -18.22 7.89 18.54
C LYS A 126 -18.14 8.57 19.92
N ASN A 127 -18.05 7.78 20.99
CA ASN A 127 -17.94 8.25 22.36
C ASN A 127 -16.49 8.17 22.89
N ALA A 128 -15.56 7.64 22.06
CA ALA A 128 -14.16 7.58 22.46
C ALA A 128 -13.59 8.99 22.68
N VAL A 129 -12.99 9.18 23.86
CA VAL A 129 -12.33 10.43 24.22
C VAL A 129 -10.87 10.11 24.51
N PHE A 130 -9.97 10.80 23.82
CA PHE A 130 -8.54 10.69 24.10
C PHE A 130 -8.23 11.13 25.54
N GLN A 131 -7.62 10.27 26.31
CA GLN A 131 -7.22 10.53 27.71
C GLN A 131 -5.71 10.40 27.83
N ARG A 132 -4.99 11.49 27.61
CA ARG A 132 -3.52 11.55 27.59
C ARG A 132 -2.84 10.92 28.82
N GLU A 133 -3.51 10.85 29.95
CA GLU A 133 -2.96 10.27 31.20
C GLU A 133 -3.12 8.74 31.26
N LYS A 134 -3.92 8.15 30.36
CA LYS A 134 -4.22 6.72 30.34
C LYS A 134 -3.71 6.01 29.07
N ASP A 135 -3.46 6.80 28.02
CA ASP A 135 -2.97 6.35 26.73
C ASP A 135 -1.48 6.69 26.56
#